data_0a36ab4b736efec20d1b6324dcba6d8e
#
_entry.id   0a36ab4b736efec20d1b6324dcba6d8e
#
_cell.length_a   1.000
_cell.length_b   1.000
_cell.length_c   1.000
_cell.angle_alpha   90.00
_cell.angle_beta   90.00
_cell.angle_gamma   90.00
#
_symmetry.space_group_name_H-M   'P 1'
#
loop_
_entity.id
_entity.type
_entity.pdbx_description
1 polymer ?
#
loop_
_entity_poly.entity_id
_entity_poly.type
_entity_poly.pdbx_seq_one_letter_code
_entity_poly.pdbx_strand_id
1 'polypeptide(L)'
;MMKYGSIFVHDMFNILSLLGIITIDIEYLYRSTIWDHMGTKELGSSEISLAKTFMSIFLIYIVIDTIWIAAKPTWVLSSPYALIIHHFFTFAFLLVPHYVPQFHWHGAVSVFVELNVILLASRWHFHQDGIVYKILDSLFLTTWFLFRIIVFPVLLIFYSYEYIRYSDSLGNVWLNIVLFAPILQVIGVTDNVKNAFLVFQWKLNNNCSRLFFH
;
A
#
# COMPACT_ATOMS: atom_id res chain seq x y z
N MET A 1 -30.13 -5.29 -4.28
CA MET A 1 -29.43 -6.56 -4.01
C MET A 1 -28.19 -6.78 -4.90
N MET A 2 -28.22 -6.55 -6.22
CA MET A 2 -27.05 -6.77 -7.12
C MET A 2 -25.79 -5.95 -6.77
N LYS A 3 -25.91 -4.73 -6.26
CA LYS A 3 -24.77 -3.83 -6.00
C LYS A 3 -23.83 -4.35 -4.88
N TYR A 4 -24.37 -5.01 -3.86
CA TYR A 4 -23.56 -5.55 -2.75
C TYR A 4 -22.75 -6.78 -3.16
N GLY A 5 -23.31 -7.66 -3.99
CA GLY A 5 -22.60 -8.85 -4.47
C GLY A 5 -21.36 -8.53 -5.31
N SER A 6 -21.43 -7.48 -6.13
CA SER A 6 -20.32 -7.08 -7.00
C SER A 6 -19.17 -6.42 -6.23
N ILE A 7 -19.46 -5.59 -5.24
CA ILE A 7 -18.46 -5.02 -4.33
C ILE A 7 -17.78 -6.15 -3.55
N PHE A 8 -18.55 -7.10 -3.04
CA PHE A 8 -18.02 -8.26 -2.32
C PHE A 8 -17.01 -9.07 -3.16
N VAL A 9 -17.30 -9.31 -4.44
CA VAL A 9 -16.40 -10.05 -5.34
C VAL A 9 -15.09 -9.30 -5.54
N HIS A 10 -15.13 -7.98 -5.73
CA HIS A 10 -13.94 -7.15 -5.87
C HIS A 10 -13.11 -7.12 -4.57
N ASP A 11 -13.76 -6.96 -3.41
CA ASP A 11 -13.08 -6.96 -2.12
C ASP A 11 -12.40 -8.31 -1.84
N MET A 12 -13.07 -9.44 -2.16
CA MET A 12 -12.50 -10.78 -2.00
C MET A 12 -11.31 -11.00 -2.93
N PHE A 13 -11.38 -10.52 -4.18
CA PHE A 13 -10.25 -10.56 -5.09
C PHE A 13 -9.05 -9.79 -4.49
N ASN A 14 -9.26 -8.59 -3.99
CA ASN A 14 -8.20 -7.78 -3.38
C ASN A 14 -7.61 -8.44 -2.14
N ILE A 15 -8.46 -8.92 -1.22
CA ILE A 15 -8.01 -9.58 0.02
C ILE A 15 -7.16 -10.81 -0.31
N LEU A 16 -7.63 -11.70 -1.17
CA LEU A 16 -6.93 -12.95 -1.48
C LEU A 16 -5.63 -12.70 -2.25
N SER A 17 -5.64 -11.79 -3.23
CA SER A 17 -4.46 -11.44 -4.01
C SER A 17 -3.39 -10.80 -3.14
N LEU A 18 -3.77 -9.82 -2.32
CA LEU A 18 -2.83 -9.12 -1.44
C LEU A 18 -2.29 -10.01 -0.32
N LEU A 19 -3.10 -10.90 0.25
CA LEU A 19 -2.61 -11.90 1.21
C LEU A 19 -1.56 -12.81 0.58
N GLY A 20 -1.78 -13.27 -0.65
CA GLY A 20 -0.80 -14.07 -1.39
C GLY A 20 0.50 -13.30 -1.63
N ILE A 21 0.41 -12.05 -2.08
CA ILE A 21 1.56 -11.18 -2.33
C ILE A 21 2.35 -10.94 -1.04
N ILE A 22 1.69 -10.55 0.06
CA ILE A 22 2.33 -10.31 1.36
C ILE A 22 2.98 -11.58 1.90
N THR A 23 2.39 -12.76 1.68
CA THR A 23 2.99 -14.02 2.11
C THR A 23 4.31 -14.29 1.40
N ILE A 24 4.39 -14.07 0.09
CA ILE A 24 5.63 -14.22 -0.68
C ILE A 24 6.65 -13.15 -0.26
N ASP A 25 6.19 -11.94 0.02
CA ASP A 25 7.03 -10.84 0.47
C ASP A 25 7.65 -11.11 1.86
N ILE A 26 6.87 -11.64 2.81
CA ILE A 26 7.39 -12.10 4.11
C ILE A 26 8.46 -13.19 3.93
N GLU A 27 8.24 -14.14 3.02
CA GLU A 27 9.23 -15.18 2.71
C GLU A 27 10.52 -14.57 2.14
N TYR A 28 10.41 -13.56 1.27
CA TYR A 28 11.55 -12.81 0.78
C TYR A 28 12.31 -12.10 1.91
N LEU A 29 11.61 -11.36 2.76
CA LEU A 29 12.21 -10.62 3.88
C LEU A 29 12.82 -11.55 4.94
N TYR A 30 12.26 -12.75 5.12
CA TYR A 30 12.83 -13.75 6.03
C TYR A 30 14.14 -14.35 5.49
N ARG A 31 14.22 -14.61 4.19
CA ARG A 31 15.41 -15.17 3.53
C ARG A 31 16.47 -14.12 3.22
N SER A 32 16.05 -12.90 2.94
CA SER A 32 16.99 -11.83 2.64
C SER A 32 17.68 -11.38 3.91
N THR A 33 19.02 -11.47 3.92
CA THR A 33 19.87 -11.00 5.02
C THR A 33 19.93 -9.46 5.12
N ILE A 34 18.98 -8.78 4.55
CA ILE A 34 18.82 -7.32 4.51
C ILE A 34 18.86 -6.68 5.90
N TRP A 35 18.28 -7.36 6.90
CA TRP A 35 18.33 -6.93 8.29
C TRP A 35 19.77 -6.83 8.83
N ASP A 36 20.68 -7.65 8.31
CA ASP A 36 22.08 -7.67 8.75
C ASP A 36 22.93 -6.58 8.09
N HIS A 37 22.50 -6.05 6.92
CA HIS A 37 23.38 -5.21 6.09
C HIS A 37 22.76 -3.92 5.57
N MET A 38 21.49 -3.58 5.90
CA MET A 38 20.84 -2.35 5.46
C MET A 38 21.00 -2.06 3.94
N GLY A 39 20.84 -3.08 3.12
CA GLY A 39 20.99 -2.95 1.65
C GLY A 39 22.42 -2.90 1.11
N THR A 40 23.44 -3.11 1.94
CA THR A 40 24.86 -3.04 1.53
C THR A 40 25.44 -4.36 1.04
N LYS A 41 24.76 -5.49 1.28
CA LYS A 41 25.22 -6.81 0.87
C LYS A 41 24.74 -7.14 -0.55
N GLU A 42 25.59 -7.77 -1.32
CA GLU A 42 25.17 -8.38 -2.58
C GLU A 42 24.16 -9.50 -2.29
N LEU A 43 22.93 -9.34 -2.85
CA LEU A 43 21.87 -10.33 -2.76
C LEU A 43 22.27 -11.59 -3.52
N GLY A 44 21.98 -12.76 -2.96
CA GLY A 44 22.11 -14.02 -3.67
C GLY A 44 21.18 -14.12 -4.88
N SER A 45 21.54 -14.93 -5.87
CA SER A 45 20.72 -15.10 -7.08
C SER A 45 19.28 -15.61 -6.79
N SER A 46 19.13 -16.43 -5.76
CA SER A 46 17.82 -16.94 -5.30
C SER A 46 16.95 -15.83 -4.69
N GLU A 47 17.54 -14.93 -3.91
CA GLU A 47 16.88 -13.79 -3.27
C GLU A 47 16.43 -12.78 -4.31
N ILE A 48 17.28 -12.47 -5.29
CA ILE A 48 16.94 -11.61 -6.43
C ILE A 48 15.79 -12.21 -7.23
N SER A 49 15.81 -13.52 -7.49
CA SER A 49 14.73 -14.21 -8.21
C SER A 49 13.40 -14.13 -7.44
N LEU A 50 13.42 -14.37 -6.14
CA LEU A 50 12.23 -14.29 -5.29
C LEU A 50 11.65 -12.87 -5.24
N ALA A 51 12.51 -11.86 -5.06
CA ALA A 51 12.11 -10.46 -5.09
C ALA A 51 11.44 -10.06 -6.42
N LYS A 52 12.06 -10.43 -7.56
CA LYS A 52 11.48 -10.17 -8.88
C LYS A 52 10.16 -10.88 -9.06
N THR A 53 10.01 -12.10 -8.53
CA THR A 53 8.77 -12.87 -8.64
C THR A 53 7.63 -12.16 -7.92
N PHE A 54 7.79 -11.82 -6.64
CA PHE A 54 6.70 -11.17 -5.91
C PHE A 54 6.37 -9.78 -6.47
N MET A 55 7.37 -9.00 -6.89
CA MET A 55 7.14 -7.70 -7.52
C MET A 55 6.40 -7.82 -8.85
N SER A 56 6.75 -8.83 -9.67
CA SER A 56 6.02 -9.11 -10.92
C SER A 56 4.55 -9.46 -10.64
N ILE A 57 4.30 -10.31 -9.64
CA ILE A 57 2.94 -10.68 -9.24
C ILE A 57 2.17 -9.42 -8.77
N PHE A 58 2.82 -8.57 -7.98
CA PHE A 58 2.20 -7.33 -7.49
C PHE A 58 1.92 -6.34 -8.63
N LEU A 59 2.84 -6.16 -9.58
CA LEU A 59 2.61 -5.34 -10.78
C LEU A 59 1.42 -5.86 -11.59
N ILE A 60 1.32 -7.18 -11.80
CA ILE A 60 0.19 -7.80 -12.51
C ILE A 60 -1.11 -7.55 -11.73
N TYR A 61 -1.12 -7.73 -10.41
CA TYR A 61 -2.27 -7.42 -9.57
C TYR A 61 -2.74 -5.98 -9.74
N ILE A 62 -1.83 -4.98 -9.66
CA ILE A 62 -2.17 -3.56 -9.82
C ILE A 62 -2.81 -3.29 -11.20
N VAL A 63 -2.28 -3.91 -12.27
CA VAL A 63 -2.84 -3.76 -13.62
C VAL A 63 -4.25 -4.35 -13.69
N ILE A 64 -4.46 -5.55 -13.16
CA ILE A 64 -5.78 -6.21 -13.16
C ILE A 64 -6.78 -5.38 -12.35
N ASP A 65 -6.41 -4.94 -11.15
CA ASP A 65 -7.27 -4.14 -10.29
C ASP A 65 -7.60 -2.78 -10.92
N THR A 66 -6.62 -2.13 -11.56
CA THR A 66 -6.85 -0.88 -12.31
C THR A 66 -7.85 -1.07 -13.45
N ILE A 67 -7.70 -2.14 -14.24
CA ILE A 67 -8.64 -2.46 -15.32
C ILE A 67 -10.04 -2.72 -14.76
N TRP A 68 -10.13 -3.44 -13.64
CA TRP A 68 -11.40 -3.71 -12.97
C TRP A 68 -12.10 -2.42 -12.52
N ILE A 69 -11.37 -1.54 -11.82
CA ILE A 69 -11.88 -0.24 -11.37
C ILE A 69 -12.33 0.62 -12.55
N ALA A 70 -11.55 0.67 -13.63
CA ALA A 70 -11.89 1.42 -14.82
C ALA A 70 -13.15 0.88 -15.54
N ALA A 71 -13.28 -0.46 -15.61
CA ALA A 71 -14.43 -1.12 -16.24
C ALA A 71 -15.70 -1.07 -15.38
N LYS A 72 -15.56 -1.08 -14.06
CA LYS A 72 -16.67 -1.16 -13.10
C LYS A 72 -16.51 -0.15 -11.93
N PRO A 73 -16.50 1.15 -12.22
CA PRO A 73 -16.23 2.19 -11.21
C PRO A 73 -17.24 2.24 -10.07
N THR A 74 -18.43 1.67 -10.26
CA THR A 74 -19.47 1.60 -9.22
C THR A 74 -19.26 0.45 -8.22
N TRP A 75 -18.27 -0.41 -8.44
CA TRP A 75 -17.96 -1.56 -7.59
C TRP A 75 -16.92 -1.24 -6.52
N VAL A 76 -16.39 -0.04 -6.51
CA VAL A 76 -15.46 0.43 -5.48
C VAL A 76 -16.14 1.45 -4.58
N LEU A 77 -15.77 1.45 -3.30
CA LEU A 77 -16.36 2.35 -2.29
C LEU A 77 -15.72 3.73 -2.28
N SER A 78 -14.48 3.83 -2.74
CA SER A 78 -13.73 5.09 -2.84
C SER A 78 -13.84 5.72 -4.24
N SER A 79 -13.24 6.90 -4.42
CA SER A 79 -13.19 7.55 -5.72
C SER A 79 -12.40 6.70 -6.73
N PRO A 80 -13.01 6.22 -7.83
CA PRO A 80 -12.33 5.40 -8.83
C PRO A 80 -11.12 6.11 -9.45
N TYR A 81 -11.24 7.42 -9.70
CA TYR A 81 -10.16 8.22 -10.27
C TYR A 81 -8.96 8.32 -9.33
N ALA A 82 -9.21 8.54 -8.04
CA ALA A 82 -8.13 8.59 -7.05
C ALA A 82 -7.40 7.25 -6.94
N LEU A 83 -8.12 6.12 -7.01
CA LEU A 83 -7.52 4.79 -7.00
C LEU A 83 -6.69 4.53 -8.26
N ILE A 84 -7.20 4.87 -9.45
CA ILE A 84 -6.46 4.71 -10.71
C ILE A 84 -5.17 5.54 -10.69
N ILE A 85 -5.23 6.79 -10.22
CA ILE A 85 -4.05 7.64 -10.07
C ILE A 85 -3.06 7.02 -9.07
N HIS A 86 -3.56 6.54 -7.93
CA HIS A 86 -2.74 5.84 -6.93
C HIS A 86 -2.06 4.62 -7.53
N HIS A 87 -2.79 3.76 -8.25
CA HIS A 87 -2.23 2.58 -8.93
C HIS A 87 -1.16 2.95 -9.97
N PHE A 88 -1.38 4.01 -10.72
CA PHE A 88 -0.37 4.50 -11.67
C PHE A 88 0.95 4.85 -10.97
N PHE A 89 0.90 5.59 -9.87
CA PHE A 89 2.10 5.93 -9.10
C PHE A 89 2.72 4.71 -8.41
N THR A 90 1.92 3.82 -7.85
CA THR A 90 2.41 2.59 -7.23
C THR A 90 3.07 1.69 -8.27
N PHE A 91 2.50 1.57 -9.46
CA PHE A 91 3.09 0.83 -10.58
C PHE A 91 4.44 1.42 -10.99
N ALA A 92 4.51 2.74 -11.21
CA ALA A 92 5.74 3.43 -11.56
C ALA A 92 6.83 3.27 -10.48
N PHE A 93 6.44 3.37 -9.20
CA PHE A 93 7.34 3.14 -8.07
C PHE A 93 7.90 1.72 -8.06
N LEU A 94 7.07 0.71 -8.27
CA LEU A 94 7.48 -0.70 -8.22
C LEU A 94 8.35 -1.15 -9.40
N LEU A 95 8.29 -0.45 -10.52
CA LEU A 95 9.19 -0.74 -11.66
C LEU A 95 10.66 -0.61 -11.26
N VAL A 96 10.98 0.33 -10.39
CA VAL A 96 12.38 0.55 -9.98
C VAL A 96 12.94 -0.62 -9.20
N PRO A 97 12.36 -1.00 -8.04
CA PRO A 97 12.84 -2.18 -7.34
C PRO A 97 12.74 -3.46 -8.18
N HIS A 98 11.82 -3.55 -9.15
CA HIS A 98 11.74 -4.69 -10.05
C HIS A 98 12.99 -4.84 -10.93
N TYR A 99 13.51 -3.74 -11.47
CA TYR A 99 14.68 -3.75 -12.37
C TYR A 99 16.00 -3.55 -11.65
N VAL A 100 16.01 -2.90 -10.50
CA VAL A 100 17.20 -2.50 -9.76
C VAL A 100 17.27 -3.23 -8.42
N PRO A 101 18.09 -4.31 -8.31
CA PRO A 101 18.13 -5.17 -7.12
C PRO A 101 18.43 -4.43 -5.81
N GLN A 102 19.18 -3.34 -5.86
CA GLN A 102 19.51 -2.50 -4.71
C GLN A 102 18.28 -1.91 -4.03
N PHE A 103 17.17 -1.77 -4.76
CA PHE A 103 15.91 -1.24 -4.25
C PHE A 103 14.86 -2.32 -3.91
N HIS A 104 15.18 -3.61 -4.04
CA HIS A 104 14.24 -4.69 -3.72
C HIS A 104 13.66 -4.56 -2.31
N TRP A 105 14.50 -4.23 -1.33
CA TRP A 105 14.07 -4.05 0.05
C TRP A 105 13.03 -2.93 0.21
N HIS A 106 13.25 -1.80 -0.47
CA HIS A 106 12.30 -0.68 -0.43
C HIS A 106 10.93 -1.08 -1.02
N GLY A 107 10.97 -1.85 -2.10
CA GLY A 107 9.76 -2.44 -2.68
C GLY A 107 9.06 -3.36 -1.70
N ALA A 108 9.81 -4.28 -1.09
CA ALA A 108 9.29 -5.23 -0.13
C ALA A 108 8.63 -4.55 1.08
N VAL A 109 9.33 -3.65 1.76
CA VAL A 109 8.74 -2.94 2.92
C VAL A 109 7.53 -2.09 2.53
N SER A 110 7.51 -1.51 1.32
CA SER A 110 6.38 -0.70 0.87
C SER A 110 5.10 -1.53 0.64
N VAL A 111 5.22 -2.81 0.29
CA VAL A 111 4.07 -3.71 0.09
C VAL A 111 3.24 -3.89 1.36
N PHE A 112 3.85 -3.81 2.55
CA PHE A 112 3.10 -3.92 3.81
C PHE A 112 2.03 -2.84 4.00
N VAL A 113 2.10 -1.73 3.27
CA VAL A 113 1.00 -0.74 3.25
C VAL A 113 -0.31 -1.34 2.75
N GLU A 114 -0.24 -2.37 1.92
CA GLU A 114 -1.42 -3.06 1.38
C GLU A 114 -2.19 -3.84 2.46
N LEU A 115 -1.61 -4.09 3.64
CA LEU A 115 -2.35 -4.55 4.82
C LEU A 115 -3.52 -3.60 5.16
N ASN A 116 -3.36 -2.31 4.91
CA ASN A 116 -4.44 -1.35 5.13
C ASN A 116 -5.61 -1.59 4.18
N VAL A 117 -5.34 -1.98 2.93
CA VAL A 117 -6.40 -2.31 1.96
C VAL A 117 -7.14 -3.57 2.40
N ILE A 118 -6.42 -4.59 2.85
CA ILE A 118 -7.02 -5.83 3.37
C ILE A 118 -7.92 -5.52 4.59
N LEU A 119 -7.42 -4.75 5.56
CA LEU A 119 -8.18 -4.39 6.76
C LEU A 119 -9.38 -3.52 6.41
N LEU A 120 -9.21 -2.55 5.48
CA LEU A 120 -10.26 -1.68 5.00
C LEU A 120 -11.37 -2.48 4.31
N ALA A 121 -11.03 -3.36 3.37
CA ALA A 121 -11.98 -4.19 2.66
C ALA A 121 -12.67 -5.17 3.62
N SER A 122 -11.91 -5.83 4.49
CA SER A 122 -12.46 -6.80 5.44
C SER A 122 -13.49 -6.20 6.38
N ARG A 123 -13.25 -5.00 6.93
CA ARG A 123 -14.17 -4.38 7.90
C ARG A 123 -15.55 -4.09 7.34
N TRP A 124 -15.69 -3.82 6.03
CA TRP A 124 -16.97 -3.52 5.41
C TRP A 124 -17.93 -4.70 5.38
N HIS A 125 -17.44 -5.92 5.57
CA HIS A 125 -18.26 -7.13 5.58
C HIS A 125 -18.82 -7.46 6.97
N PHE A 126 -18.46 -6.68 8.02
CA PHE A 126 -18.96 -6.88 9.37
C PHE A 126 -19.91 -5.76 9.80
N HIS A 127 -20.85 -6.11 10.69
CA HIS A 127 -21.81 -5.14 11.23
C HIS A 127 -21.06 -4.08 12.06
N GLN A 128 -21.35 -2.79 11.82
CA GLN A 128 -20.61 -1.65 12.41
C GLN A 128 -20.60 -1.62 13.94
N ASP A 129 -21.65 -2.13 14.60
CA ASP A 129 -21.72 -2.20 16.05
C ASP A 129 -21.04 -3.45 16.62
N GLY A 130 -20.62 -4.40 15.75
CA GLY A 130 -20.00 -5.66 16.13
C GLY A 130 -18.57 -5.49 16.64
N ILE A 131 -18.15 -6.37 17.56
CA ILE A 131 -16.79 -6.37 18.12
C ILE A 131 -15.72 -6.56 17.04
N VAL A 132 -15.99 -7.41 16.04
CA VAL A 132 -15.05 -7.69 14.93
C VAL A 132 -14.80 -6.43 14.11
N TYR A 133 -15.85 -5.67 13.76
CA TYR A 133 -15.69 -4.39 13.07
C TYR A 133 -14.81 -3.42 13.87
N LYS A 134 -15.04 -3.28 15.17
CA LYS A 134 -14.28 -2.38 16.05
C LYS A 134 -12.80 -2.78 16.12
N ILE A 135 -12.51 -4.07 16.19
CA ILE A 135 -11.13 -4.59 16.16
C ILE A 135 -10.46 -4.26 14.82
N LEU A 136 -11.12 -4.58 13.69
CA LEU A 136 -10.59 -4.31 12.36
C LEU A 136 -10.40 -2.81 12.10
N ASP A 137 -11.33 -1.96 12.56
CA ASP A 137 -11.24 -0.49 12.44
C ASP A 137 -10.06 0.05 13.26
N SER A 138 -9.84 -0.47 14.48
CA SER A 138 -8.69 -0.11 15.32
C SER A 138 -7.37 -0.55 14.68
N LEU A 139 -7.29 -1.78 14.18
CA LEU A 139 -6.11 -2.30 13.48
C LEU A 139 -5.84 -1.48 12.21
N PHE A 140 -6.86 -1.17 11.42
CA PHE A 140 -6.73 -0.32 10.24
C PHE A 140 -6.13 1.05 10.59
N LEU A 141 -6.67 1.74 11.60
CA LEU A 141 -6.17 3.06 12.01
C LEU A 141 -4.73 2.98 12.53
N THR A 142 -4.41 1.97 13.33
CA THR A 142 -3.07 1.76 13.88
C THR A 142 -2.06 1.48 12.77
N THR A 143 -2.35 0.54 11.87
CA THR A 143 -1.45 0.19 10.76
C THR A 143 -1.36 1.32 9.76
N TRP A 144 -2.46 2.06 9.49
CA TRP A 144 -2.45 3.22 8.64
C TRP A 144 -1.51 4.31 9.17
N PHE A 145 -1.61 4.63 10.48
CA PHE A 145 -0.71 5.58 11.13
C PHE A 145 0.75 5.12 11.07
N LEU A 146 1.00 3.87 11.46
CA LEU A 146 2.35 3.29 11.49
C LEU A 146 3.00 3.34 10.11
N PHE A 147 2.33 2.83 9.09
CA PHE A 147 2.93 2.74 7.76
C PHE A 147 3.02 4.11 7.08
N ARG A 148 1.98 4.94 7.13
CA ARG A 148 1.92 6.19 6.39
C ARG A 148 2.66 7.35 7.05
N ILE A 149 2.68 7.39 8.37
CA ILE A 149 3.27 8.52 9.12
C ILE A 149 4.70 8.20 9.59
N ILE A 150 5.01 6.93 9.86
CA ILE A 150 6.33 6.54 10.37
C ILE A 150 7.15 5.86 9.28
N VAL A 151 6.67 4.73 8.76
CA VAL A 151 7.46 3.86 7.87
C VAL A 151 7.76 4.55 6.53
N PHE A 152 6.77 5.16 5.87
CA PHE A 152 6.99 5.81 4.58
C PHE A 152 7.99 6.96 4.60
N PRO A 153 7.92 7.93 5.54
CA PRO A 153 8.95 8.97 5.62
C PRO A 153 10.35 8.40 5.84
N VAL A 154 10.47 7.37 6.68
CA VAL A 154 11.76 6.69 6.92
C VAL A 154 12.25 6.00 5.64
N LEU A 155 11.38 5.27 4.94
CA LEU A 155 11.70 4.65 3.66
C LEU A 155 12.12 5.69 2.62
N LEU A 156 11.47 6.84 2.57
CA LEU A 156 11.81 7.92 1.65
C LEU A 156 13.22 8.46 1.90
N ILE A 157 13.62 8.59 3.16
CA ILE A 157 14.98 9.01 3.54
C ILE A 157 16.00 7.98 3.08
N PHE A 158 15.79 6.70 3.38
CA PHE A 158 16.68 5.62 2.95
C PHE A 158 16.75 5.50 1.41
N TYR A 159 15.59 5.58 0.76
CA TYR A 159 15.52 5.57 -0.69
C TYR A 159 16.31 6.71 -1.33
N SER A 160 16.19 7.93 -0.79
CA SER A 160 16.92 9.10 -1.26
C SER A 160 18.44 8.94 -1.05
N TYR A 161 18.85 8.33 0.07
CA TYR A 161 20.25 8.04 0.35
C TYR A 161 20.83 7.03 -0.65
N GLU A 162 20.17 5.91 -0.87
CA GLU A 162 20.59 4.90 -1.85
C GLU A 162 20.59 5.47 -3.27
N TYR A 163 19.61 6.32 -3.59
CA TYR A 163 19.58 7.04 -4.84
C TYR A 163 20.84 7.87 -5.09
N ILE A 164 21.22 8.72 -4.14
CA ILE A 164 22.43 9.57 -4.27
C ILE A 164 23.65 8.69 -4.48
N ARG A 165 23.73 7.55 -3.78
CA ARG A 165 24.84 6.61 -3.87
C ARG A 165 24.96 5.92 -5.22
N TYR A 166 23.85 5.63 -5.89
CA TYR A 166 23.81 4.91 -7.17
C TYR A 166 23.51 5.81 -8.38
N SER A 167 23.34 7.12 -8.19
CA SER A 167 22.93 8.05 -9.26
C SER A 167 23.87 8.07 -10.44
N ASP A 168 25.17 7.90 -10.21
CA ASP A 168 26.20 7.91 -11.26
C ASP A 168 26.10 6.69 -12.20
N SER A 169 25.46 5.60 -11.75
CA SER A 169 25.34 4.35 -12.50
C SER A 169 24.01 4.19 -13.28
N LEU A 170 22.98 4.96 -12.96
CA LEU A 170 21.59 4.69 -13.39
C LEU A 170 21.05 5.63 -14.49
N GLY A 171 21.75 6.66 -14.88
CA GLY A 171 21.28 7.62 -15.91
C GLY A 171 20.09 8.47 -15.47
N ASN A 172 20.17 9.76 -15.70
CA ASN A 172 19.35 10.79 -15.04
C ASN A 172 17.84 10.77 -15.29
N VAL A 173 17.32 10.08 -16.32
CA VAL A 173 15.91 10.24 -16.74
C VAL A 173 14.93 9.38 -15.92
N TRP A 174 15.26 8.11 -15.72
CA TRP A 174 14.41 7.20 -14.93
C TRP A 174 14.37 7.58 -13.46
N LEU A 175 15.43 8.13 -13.01
CA LEU A 175 15.72 8.50 -11.66
C LEU A 175 14.84 9.67 -11.16
N ASN A 176 14.59 10.67 -11.99
CA ASN A 176 13.73 11.79 -11.64
C ASN A 176 12.25 11.37 -11.53
N ILE A 177 11.80 10.42 -12.37
CA ILE A 177 10.45 9.87 -12.29
C ILE A 177 10.26 9.11 -10.97
N VAL A 178 11.28 8.39 -10.55
CA VAL A 178 11.28 7.54 -9.35
C VAL A 178 11.29 8.34 -8.04
N LEU A 179 11.99 9.46 -8.00
CA LEU A 179 11.96 10.38 -6.85
C LEU A 179 10.60 11.05 -6.68
N PHE A 180 9.92 11.34 -7.78
CA PHE A 180 8.59 11.96 -7.70
C PHE A 180 7.51 11.01 -7.18
N ALA A 181 7.60 9.70 -7.44
CA ALA A 181 6.58 8.75 -7.02
C ALA A 181 6.37 8.68 -5.49
N PRO A 182 7.42 8.56 -4.64
CA PRO A 182 7.28 8.62 -3.18
C PRO A 182 6.79 9.98 -2.68
N ILE A 183 7.25 11.08 -3.29
CA ILE A 183 6.80 12.44 -2.93
C ILE A 183 5.31 12.60 -3.21
N LEU A 184 4.82 12.09 -4.34
CA LEU A 184 3.40 12.13 -4.69
C LEU A 184 2.57 11.20 -3.81
N GLN A 185 3.12 10.07 -3.34
CA GLN A 185 2.47 9.25 -2.31
C GLN A 185 2.34 9.99 -0.98
N VAL A 186 3.34 10.77 -0.57
CA VAL A 186 3.26 11.63 0.62
C VAL A 186 2.22 12.75 0.43
N ILE A 187 2.12 13.34 -0.76
CA ILE A 187 1.09 14.35 -1.08
C ILE A 187 -0.31 13.71 -1.06
N GLY A 188 -0.49 12.52 -1.66
CA GLY A 188 -1.74 11.76 -1.56
C GLY A 188 -2.13 11.38 -0.12
N VAL A 189 -1.15 11.24 0.77
CA VAL A 189 -1.37 11.08 2.23
C VAL A 189 -2.02 12.33 2.84
N THR A 190 -1.66 13.55 2.41
CA THR A 190 -2.24 14.78 3.00
C THR A 190 -3.74 14.91 2.75
N ASP A 191 -4.24 14.49 1.58
CA ASP A 191 -5.67 14.48 1.29
C ASP A 191 -6.40 13.34 2.03
N ASN A 192 -5.77 12.19 2.18
CA ASN A 192 -6.29 11.10 2.99
C ASN A 192 -6.28 11.42 4.50
N VAL A 193 -5.28 12.17 5.01
CA VAL A 193 -5.24 12.69 6.39
C VAL A 193 -6.39 13.66 6.63
N LYS A 194 -6.64 14.60 5.71
CA LYS A 194 -7.81 15.49 5.81
C LYS A 194 -9.11 14.71 5.85
N ASN A 195 -9.28 13.73 4.99
CA ASN A 195 -10.49 12.91 4.96
C ASN A 195 -10.62 12.03 6.21
N ALA A 196 -9.54 11.42 6.71
CA ALA A 196 -9.54 10.67 7.97
C ALA A 196 -9.82 11.57 9.17
N PHE A 197 -9.27 12.79 9.19
CA PHE A 197 -9.53 13.78 10.23
C PHE A 197 -10.98 14.29 10.21
N LEU A 198 -11.54 14.54 9.03
CA LEU A 198 -12.95 14.91 8.87
C LEU A 198 -13.89 13.80 9.32
N VAL A 199 -13.58 12.53 9.00
CA VAL A 199 -14.34 11.36 9.49
C VAL A 199 -14.21 11.21 11.00
N PHE A 200 -13.02 11.47 11.57
CA PHE A 200 -12.78 11.43 13.00
C PHE A 200 -13.54 12.56 13.73
N GLN A 201 -13.50 13.79 13.22
CA GLN A 201 -14.30 14.92 13.75
C GLN A 201 -15.80 14.64 13.65
N TRP A 202 -16.25 14.09 12.52
CA TRP A 202 -17.67 13.72 12.35
C TRP A 202 -18.09 12.65 13.36
N LYS A 203 -17.26 11.63 13.61
CA LYS A 203 -17.51 10.60 14.64
C LYS A 203 -17.53 11.21 16.05
N LEU A 204 -16.61 12.11 16.38
CA LEU A 204 -16.60 12.79 17.68
C LEU A 204 -17.88 13.63 17.89
N ASN A 205 -18.27 14.41 16.89
CA ASN A 205 -19.46 15.26 16.99
C ASN A 205 -20.75 14.43 17.11
N ASN A 206 -20.85 13.31 16.40
CA ASN A 206 -22.04 12.44 16.48
C ASN A 206 -22.09 11.60 17.78
N ASN A 207 -20.93 11.25 18.38
CA ASN A 207 -20.92 10.60 19.68
C ASN A 207 -21.21 11.57 20.83
N CYS A 208 -20.76 12.84 20.75
CA CYS A 208 -21.15 13.87 21.71
C CYS A 208 -22.65 14.18 21.66
N SER A 209 -23.25 14.25 20.46
CA SER A 209 -24.70 14.50 20.36
C SER A 209 -25.55 13.38 20.92
N ARG A 210 -25.09 12.11 20.89
CA ARG A 210 -25.80 10.98 21.52
C ARG A 210 -25.67 10.94 23.04
N LEU A 211 -24.64 11.57 23.63
CA LEU A 211 -24.47 11.64 25.09
C LEU A 211 -25.29 12.78 25.75
N PHE A 212 -25.78 13.74 24.96
CA PHE A 212 -26.57 14.88 25.47
C PHE A 212 -28.10 14.72 25.26
N PHE A 213 -28.55 13.63 24.64
CA PHE A 213 -29.99 13.38 24.36
C PHE A 213 -30.52 12.07 24.96
N HIS A 214 -29.90 11.57 26.05
CA HIS A 214 -30.46 10.50 26.90
C HIS A 214 -30.59 10.97 28.34
#